data_4d7d2646162079c5fcf95dd49848f150
#
_entry.id   4d7d2646162079c5fcf95dd49848f150
#
_cell.length_a   1.000
_cell.length_b   1.000
_cell.length_c   1.000
_cell.angle_alpha   90.00
_cell.angle_beta   90.00
_cell.angle_gamma   90.00
#
_symmetry.space_group_name_H-M   'P 1'
#
loop_
_entity.id
_entity.type
_entity.pdbx_description
1 polymer ?
#
loop_
_entity_poly.entity_id
_entity_poly.type
_entity_poly.pdbx_seq_one_letter_code
_entity_poly.pdbx_strand_id
1 'polypeptide(L)'
;MGSFMCRKTALVFFSPGPFAAASRRMLALMSAFMLAGCFFMLTGCGPAMTRPPRDRAGLEKLRATEDEQTGETNRKILGRLIECTKAEYDRRAAAGQPPIIDILIISGGGDWGAFGAGFLKGWKKVSSQDPLAMPEFDAVTGVSTGTLIAPFAFLGDQKSIDEMVNLYRNPGEDWVKERGFLYFLPNNISLAEVPGLEREIRNHINMDKLRQIAKAGADGRLLAVNTTNLDLGQSRVFDLVTEAQHAIDSGDVDRIHNIMLASAGIPGIFPFRIIDDQMYVDGAVTGNIIYGGRIAEEDSLPAQWQKAYPNLPIPKFRYWVIFNNQFRPVPEVVAPNWVAAIRRSLETSSRAATATAVRHLFAMAEISRLKRKADVEVRVVSIPSDWFPPVPGTFKKETMDNLVDLGEKMGADTSSWSNEPPSF
;
A
#
# COMPACT_ATOMS: atom_id res chain seq x y z
N MET A 1 -23.14 83.45 -47.69
CA MET A 1 -24.17 84.10 -46.80
C MET A 1 -24.87 82.97 -46.09
N GLY A 2 -24.68 82.82 -44.79
CA GLY A 2 -25.29 81.78 -43.96
C GLY A 2 -24.82 81.93 -42.51
N SER A 3 -25.73 82.45 -41.72
CA SER A 3 -25.57 82.82 -40.30
C SER A 3 -25.33 81.60 -39.38
N PHE A 4 -24.29 81.65 -38.55
CA PHE A 4 -24.05 80.72 -37.48
C PHE A 4 -24.86 81.13 -36.24
N MET A 5 -25.76 80.23 -35.79
CA MET A 5 -26.53 80.40 -34.59
C MET A 5 -25.87 79.58 -33.45
N CYS A 6 -25.27 80.25 -32.46
CA CYS A 6 -24.68 79.69 -31.29
C CYS A 6 -25.72 79.22 -30.29
N ARG A 7 -25.88 77.92 -30.03
CA ARG A 7 -26.66 77.38 -28.92
C ARG A 7 -25.79 77.23 -27.67
N LYS A 8 -26.14 77.91 -26.65
CA LYS A 8 -25.59 77.74 -25.29
C LYS A 8 -26.16 76.46 -24.68
N THR A 9 -25.32 75.48 -24.42
CA THR A 9 -25.69 74.27 -23.66
C THR A 9 -25.47 74.53 -22.18
N ALA A 10 -26.54 74.52 -21.38
CA ALA A 10 -26.48 74.63 -19.93
C ALA A 10 -26.04 73.26 -19.36
N LEU A 11 -24.94 73.28 -18.61
CA LEU A 11 -24.48 72.12 -17.81
C LEU A 11 -25.37 72.03 -16.55
N VAL A 12 -26.18 70.98 -16.49
CA VAL A 12 -26.96 70.61 -15.32
C VAL A 12 -26.03 69.75 -14.43
N PHE A 13 -25.62 70.27 -13.29
CA PHE A 13 -24.94 69.49 -12.26
C PHE A 13 -25.98 68.59 -11.55
N PHE A 14 -25.91 67.28 -11.79
CA PHE A 14 -26.61 66.30 -10.97
C PHE A 14 -25.83 66.05 -9.68
N SER A 15 -26.39 66.43 -8.56
CA SER A 15 -25.86 65.97 -7.26
C SER A 15 -26.13 64.45 -7.09
N PRO A 16 -25.14 63.68 -6.64
CA PRO A 16 -25.35 62.23 -6.42
C PRO A 16 -26.33 62.06 -5.26
N GLY A 17 -27.46 61.43 -5.56
CA GLY A 17 -28.53 61.08 -4.58
C GLY A 17 -28.02 60.06 -3.53
N PRO A 18 -28.73 59.90 -2.42
CA PRO A 18 -28.33 59.09 -1.28
C PRO A 18 -28.08 57.58 -1.62
N PHE A 19 -28.57 57.10 -2.75
CA PHE A 19 -28.33 55.74 -3.23
C PHE A 19 -26.87 55.48 -3.72
N ALA A 20 -26.16 56.45 -4.20
CA ALA A 20 -24.79 56.31 -4.64
C ALA A 20 -23.78 56.23 -3.45
N ALA A 21 -24.12 56.76 -2.30
CA ALA A 21 -23.35 56.67 -1.08
C ALA A 21 -23.49 55.29 -0.38
N ALA A 22 -24.67 54.71 -0.47
CA ALA A 22 -24.94 53.37 0.10
C ALA A 22 -24.22 52.25 -0.70
N SER A 23 -24.20 52.34 -2.03
CA SER A 23 -23.51 51.35 -2.89
C SER A 23 -22.01 51.40 -2.72
N ARG A 24 -21.39 52.60 -2.55
CA ARG A 24 -19.95 52.76 -2.30
C ARG A 24 -19.57 52.20 -0.91
N ARG A 25 -20.38 52.39 0.13
CA ARG A 25 -20.15 51.80 1.46
C ARG A 25 -20.26 50.29 1.45
N MET A 26 -21.23 49.72 0.69
CA MET A 26 -21.39 48.29 0.55
C MET A 26 -20.24 47.64 -0.23
N LEU A 27 -19.77 48.27 -1.30
CA LEU A 27 -18.56 47.81 -2.02
C LEU A 27 -17.31 47.88 -1.16
N ALA A 28 -17.11 48.94 -0.37
CA ALA A 28 -15.98 49.08 0.54
C ALA A 28 -16.04 48.07 1.68
N LEU A 29 -17.24 47.74 2.21
CA LEU A 29 -17.42 46.67 3.19
C LEU A 29 -17.16 45.28 2.59
N MET A 30 -17.61 45.00 1.38
CA MET A 30 -17.33 43.72 0.68
C MET A 30 -15.84 43.59 0.36
N SER A 31 -15.17 44.67 -0.05
CA SER A 31 -13.72 44.66 -0.29
C SER A 31 -12.93 44.52 1.02
N ALA A 32 -13.36 45.15 2.12
CA ALA A 32 -12.76 44.97 3.44
C ALA A 32 -12.98 43.53 3.98
N PHE A 33 -14.16 42.93 3.74
CA PHE A 33 -14.44 41.54 4.09
C PHE A 33 -13.63 40.55 3.23
N MET A 34 -13.45 40.82 1.93
CA MET A 34 -12.56 40.02 1.07
C MET A 34 -11.10 40.15 1.49
N LEU A 35 -10.61 41.37 1.80
CA LEU A 35 -9.24 41.60 2.28
C LEU A 35 -9.02 40.98 3.69
N ALA A 36 -9.97 41.09 4.59
CA ALA A 36 -9.93 40.43 5.90
C ALA A 36 -10.01 38.90 5.76
N GLY A 37 -10.85 38.39 4.87
CA GLY A 37 -10.90 36.97 4.53
C GLY A 37 -9.60 36.43 3.93
N CYS A 38 -8.96 37.21 3.02
CA CYS A 38 -7.64 36.88 2.50
C CYS A 38 -6.54 36.96 3.58
N PHE A 39 -6.62 37.90 4.51
CA PHE A 39 -5.66 38.01 5.62
C PHE A 39 -5.83 36.87 6.64
N PHE A 40 -7.09 36.45 6.93
CA PHE A 40 -7.36 35.29 7.79
C PHE A 40 -6.95 33.97 7.13
N MET A 41 -6.97 33.89 5.78
CA MET A 41 -6.50 32.71 5.04
C MET A 41 -4.95 32.63 5.03
N LEU A 42 -4.23 33.74 5.21
CA LEU A 42 -2.78 33.77 5.29
C LEU A 42 -2.22 33.48 6.69
N THR A 43 -3.06 33.52 7.72
CA THR A 43 -2.69 33.23 9.13
C THR A 43 -3.30 31.93 9.64
N GLY A 44 -3.52 30.95 8.75
CA GLY A 44 -3.84 29.59 9.12
C GLY A 44 -2.67 28.97 9.90
N CYS A 45 -2.52 29.34 11.18
CA CYS A 45 -1.57 28.78 12.12
C CYS A 45 -2.01 27.38 12.56
N GLY A 46 -1.89 26.39 11.67
CA GLY A 46 -1.50 25.06 12.10
C GLY A 46 0.03 24.97 12.04
N PRO A 47 0.72 24.25 12.92
CA PRO A 47 2.14 24.04 12.76
C PRO A 47 2.38 23.38 11.40
N ALA A 48 2.83 24.18 10.41
CA ALA A 48 3.35 23.62 9.18
C ALA A 48 4.44 22.62 9.60
N MET A 49 4.34 21.36 9.19
CA MET A 49 5.43 20.40 9.37
C MET A 49 6.63 20.98 8.62
N THR A 50 7.50 21.69 9.34
CA THR A 50 8.71 22.26 8.77
C THR A 50 9.76 21.17 8.73
N ARG A 51 10.06 20.67 7.54
CA ARG A 51 11.23 19.82 7.30
C ARG A 51 12.35 20.74 6.80
N PRO A 52 13.41 20.95 7.59
CA PRO A 52 14.50 21.83 7.16
C PRO A 52 15.17 21.23 5.90
N PRO A 53 15.45 22.06 4.88
CA PRO A 53 16.20 21.62 3.71
C PRO A 53 17.59 21.18 4.15
N ARG A 54 18.08 20.07 3.57
CA ARG A 54 19.46 19.61 3.76
C ARG A 54 20.32 20.13 2.62
N ASP A 55 21.55 20.47 2.92
CA ASP A 55 22.57 20.74 1.90
C ASP A 55 23.01 19.43 1.20
N ARG A 56 23.82 19.54 0.16
CA ARG A 56 24.29 18.40 -0.61
C ARG A 56 25.03 17.38 0.26
N ALA A 57 25.89 17.83 1.16
CA ALA A 57 26.65 16.95 2.05
C ALA A 57 25.71 16.19 3.01
N GLY A 58 24.68 16.87 3.55
CA GLY A 58 23.64 16.27 4.37
C GLY A 58 22.82 15.22 3.63
N LEU A 59 22.51 15.44 2.33
CA LEU A 59 21.80 14.47 1.49
C LEU A 59 22.67 13.25 1.13
N GLU A 60 23.96 13.47 0.84
CA GLU A 60 24.91 12.37 0.59
C GLU A 60 25.12 11.51 1.84
N LYS A 61 25.21 12.13 3.01
CA LYS A 61 25.28 11.41 4.29
C LYS A 61 23.99 10.62 4.56
N LEU A 62 22.82 11.23 4.33
CA LEU A 62 21.53 10.55 4.46
C LEU A 62 21.49 9.30 3.59
N ARG A 63 21.85 9.41 2.31
CA ARG A 63 21.90 8.26 1.38
C ARG A 63 22.82 7.16 1.91
N ALA A 64 24.05 7.49 2.29
CA ALA A 64 25.02 6.51 2.77
C ALA A 64 24.51 5.77 4.00
N THR A 65 23.92 6.49 4.97
CA THR A 65 23.33 5.89 6.17
C THR A 65 22.18 4.94 5.83
N GLU A 66 21.29 5.35 4.92
CA GLU A 66 20.15 4.52 4.53
C GLU A 66 20.54 3.32 3.68
N ASP A 67 21.51 3.46 2.79
CA ASP A 67 22.04 2.34 2.01
C ASP A 67 22.67 1.27 2.93
N GLU A 68 23.38 1.70 3.97
CA GLU A 68 23.92 0.81 4.99
C GLU A 68 22.81 0.12 5.80
N GLN A 69 21.85 0.89 6.35
CA GLN A 69 20.73 0.35 7.12
C GLN A 69 19.83 -0.58 6.29
N THR A 70 19.53 -0.20 5.04
CA THR A 70 18.75 -1.02 4.12
C THR A 70 19.50 -2.30 3.78
N GLY A 71 20.79 -2.22 3.50
CA GLY A 71 21.65 -3.38 3.27
C GLY A 71 21.70 -4.32 4.48
N GLU A 72 21.83 -3.77 5.69
CA GLU A 72 21.79 -4.56 6.92
C GLU A 72 20.44 -5.22 7.15
N THR A 73 19.34 -4.46 7.00
CA THR A 73 17.98 -5.00 7.13
C THR A 73 17.73 -6.13 6.14
N ASN A 74 18.09 -5.93 4.87
CA ASN A 74 17.92 -6.97 3.84
C ASN A 74 18.75 -8.22 4.14
N ARG A 75 19.98 -8.07 4.65
CA ARG A 75 20.80 -9.22 5.09
C ARG A 75 20.16 -9.95 6.27
N LYS A 76 19.60 -9.23 7.25
CA LYS A 76 18.89 -9.82 8.40
C LYS A 76 17.64 -10.57 7.97
N ILE A 77 16.82 -9.95 7.09
CA ILE A 77 15.60 -10.56 6.54
C ILE A 77 15.98 -11.85 5.78
N LEU A 78 16.96 -11.78 4.89
CA LEU A 78 17.42 -12.94 4.12
C LEU A 78 18.00 -14.02 5.03
N GLY A 79 18.84 -13.64 6.00
CA GLY A 79 19.43 -14.57 6.98
C GLY A 79 18.34 -15.31 7.75
N ARG A 80 17.37 -14.59 8.31
CA ARG A 80 16.21 -15.18 8.99
C ARG A 80 15.44 -16.15 8.08
N LEU A 81 15.15 -15.76 6.84
CA LEU A 81 14.41 -16.62 5.92
C LEU A 81 15.17 -17.89 5.56
N ILE A 82 16.50 -17.82 5.43
CA ILE A 82 17.36 -18.99 5.18
C ILE A 82 17.41 -19.90 6.41
N GLU A 83 17.47 -19.33 7.63
CA GLU A 83 17.41 -20.10 8.88
C GLU A 83 16.05 -20.78 9.06
N CYS A 84 14.95 -20.07 8.83
CA CYS A 84 13.60 -20.61 8.81
C CYS A 84 13.49 -21.77 7.79
N THR A 85 13.97 -21.54 6.57
CA THR A 85 14.03 -22.58 5.53
C THR A 85 14.78 -23.82 6.02
N LYS A 86 15.88 -23.62 6.77
CA LYS A 86 16.67 -24.74 7.31
C LYS A 86 15.91 -25.50 8.40
N ALA A 87 15.29 -24.78 9.31
CA ALA A 87 14.49 -25.39 10.37
C ALA A 87 13.32 -26.22 9.80
N GLU A 88 12.61 -25.65 8.82
CA GLU A 88 11.53 -26.35 8.12
C GLU A 88 12.02 -27.55 7.30
N TYR A 89 13.17 -27.41 6.63
CA TYR A 89 13.85 -28.49 5.93
C TYR A 89 14.11 -29.67 6.90
N ASP A 90 14.72 -29.41 8.04
CA ASP A 90 15.07 -30.44 9.03
C ASP A 90 13.82 -31.08 9.65
N ARG A 91 12.80 -30.27 9.95
CA ARG A 91 11.53 -30.74 10.51
C ARG A 91 10.83 -31.71 9.55
N ARG A 92 10.73 -31.36 8.27
CA ARG A 92 10.08 -32.21 7.25
C ARG A 92 10.92 -33.46 6.94
N ALA A 93 12.25 -33.30 6.82
CA ALA A 93 13.13 -34.43 6.63
C ALA A 93 13.03 -35.46 7.76
N ALA A 94 12.97 -35.01 9.02
CA ALA A 94 12.76 -35.89 10.16
C ALA A 94 11.40 -36.60 10.15
N ALA A 95 10.37 -35.98 9.55
CA ALA A 95 9.05 -36.58 9.35
C ALA A 95 8.95 -37.42 8.06
N GLY A 96 10.04 -37.60 7.30
CA GLY A 96 10.01 -38.30 6.01
C GLY A 96 9.23 -37.59 4.91
N GLN A 97 9.02 -36.28 5.04
CA GLN A 97 8.29 -35.44 4.10
C GLN A 97 9.23 -34.61 3.25
N PRO A 98 8.88 -34.29 1.98
CA PRO A 98 9.68 -33.40 1.17
C PRO A 98 9.68 -31.98 1.77
N PRO A 99 10.86 -31.32 1.85
CA PRO A 99 10.93 -29.96 2.33
C PRO A 99 10.34 -28.99 1.30
N ILE A 100 9.33 -28.23 1.74
CA ILE A 100 8.59 -27.25 0.95
C ILE A 100 8.55 -25.94 1.74
N ILE A 101 8.86 -24.85 1.09
CA ILE A 101 8.84 -23.48 1.65
C ILE A 101 7.76 -22.69 0.94
N ASP A 102 6.81 -22.20 1.72
CA ASP A 102 5.62 -21.50 1.24
C ASP A 102 5.71 -20.00 1.51
N ILE A 103 5.67 -19.20 0.45
CA ILE A 103 5.80 -17.75 0.51
C ILE A 103 4.53 -17.11 -0.05
N LEU A 104 3.78 -16.41 0.79
CA LEU A 104 2.60 -15.66 0.39
C LEU A 104 2.97 -14.21 0.07
N ILE A 105 2.54 -13.74 -1.08
CA ILE A 105 2.77 -12.39 -1.58
C ILE A 105 1.43 -11.71 -1.82
N ILE A 106 1.14 -10.63 -1.09
CA ILE A 106 -0.14 -9.93 -1.18
C ILE A 106 0.10 -8.52 -1.69
N SER A 107 -0.44 -8.22 -2.86
CA SER A 107 -0.28 -6.89 -3.46
C SER A 107 -1.13 -5.82 -2.79
N GLY A 108 -0.81 -4.56 -3.07
CA GLY A 108 -1.73 -3.45 -2.88
C GLY A 108 -2.95 -3.51 -3.80
N GLY A 109 -3.92 -2.64 -3.53
CA GLY A 109 -5.16 -2.56 -4.29
C GLY A 109 -6.25 -1.68 -3.65
N GLY A 110 -5.94 -0.96 -2.57
CA GLY A 110 -6.89 -0.13 -1.84
C GLY A 110 -8.04 -0.97 -1.27
N ASP A 111 -9.27 -0.52 -1.46
CA ASP A 111 -10.49 -1.24 -1.06
C ASP A 111 -10.68 -2.60 -1.75
N TRP A 112 -10.02 -2.83 -2.90
CA TRP A 112 -10.04 -4.10 -3.59
C TRP A 112 -9.25 -5.21 -2.87
N GLY A 113 -8.52 -4.88 -1.80
CA GLY A 113 -8.00 -5.86 -0.84
C GLY A 113 -9.07 -6.77 -0.24
N ALA A 114 -10.34 -6.36 -0.29
CA ALA A 114 -11.49 -7.18 0.06
C ALA A 114 -11.52 -8.53 -0.69
N PHE A 115 -11.03 -8.55 -1.96
CA PHE A 115 -10.85 -9.78 -2.73
C PHE A 115 -9.84 -10.72 -2.06
N GLY A 116 -8.65 -10.23 -1.71
CA GLY A 116 -7.62 -11.05 -1.08
C GLY A 116 -8.03 -11.57 0.29
N ALA A 117 -8.75 -10.76 1.08
CA ALA A 117 -9.31 -11.18 2.35
C ALA A 117 -10.34 -12.33 2.16
N GLY A 118 -11.26 -12.17 1.21
CA GLY A 118 -12.22 -13.22 0.83
C GLY A 118 -11.52 -14.47 0.31
N PHE A 119 -10.52 -14.29 -0.56
CA PHE A 119 -9.77 -15.42 -1.14
C PHE A 119 -9.09 -16.27 -0.07
N LEU A 120 -8.41 -15.66 0.89
CA LEU A 120 -7.80 -16.38 2.02
C LEU A 120 -8.83 -17.13 2.85
N LYS A 121 -10.00 -16.56 3.09
CA LYS A 121 -11.09 -17.24 3.79
C LYS A 121 -11.62 -18.45 3.01
N GLY A 122 -11.81 -18.30 1.70
CA GLY A 122 -12.21 -19.41 0.83
C GLY A 122 -11.16 -20.52 0.78
N TRP A 123 -9.89 -20.11 0.60
CA TRP A 123 -8.76 -21.03 0.52
C TRP A 123 -8.55 -21.83 1.81
N LYS A 124 -8.82 -21.25 2.97
CA LYS A 124 -8.79 -21.92 4.27
C LYS A 124 -9.80 -23.07 4.37
N LYS A 125 -10.87 -23.09 3.55
CA LYS A 125 -11.88 -24.15 3.50
C LYS A 125 -11.47 -25.36 2.65
N VAL A 126 -10.42 -25.22 1.83
CA VAL A 126 -9.91 -26.30 0.99
C VAL A 126 -9.39 -27.42 1.89
N SER A 127 -9.78 -28.67 1.57
CA SER A 127 -9.36 -29.84 2.33
C SER A 127 -7.83 -29.93 2.42
N SER A 128 -7.30 -30.23 3.60
CA SER A 128 -5.86 -30.45 3.81
C SER A 128 -5.27 -31.61 2.98
N GLN A 129 -6.13 -32.44 2.37
CA GLN A 129 -5.72 -33.49 1.45
C GLN A 129 -5.45 -32.97 0.03
N ASP A 130 -5.92 -31.76 -0.30
CA ASP A 130 -5.65 -31.14 -1.60
C ASP A 130 -4.20 -30.63 -1.62
N PRO A 131 -3.41 -30.94 -2.68
CA PRO A 131 -2.04 -30.44 -2.81
C PRO A 131 -1.93 -28.90 -2.83
N LEU A 132 -3.03 -28.22 -3.17
CA LEU A 132 -3.14 -26.76 -3.20
C LEU A 132 -3.90 -26.19 -1.99
N ALA A 133 -4.10 -27.00 -0.92
CA ALA A 133 -4.64 -26.48 0.34
C ALA A 133 -3.78 -25.34 0.88
N MET A 134 -4.42 -24.41 1.59
CA MET A 134 -3.72 -23.29 2.21
C MET A 134 -2.67 -23.80 3.22
N PRO A 135 -1.37 -23.58 2.99
CA PRO A 135 -0.33 -24.00 3.91
C PRO A 135 -0.19 -23.05 5.10
N GLU A 136 0.59 -23.44 6.07
CA GLU A 136 1.23 -22.49 6.97
C GLU A 136 2.39 -21.83 6.20
N PHE A 137 2.41 -20.50 6.15
CA PHE A 137 3.40 -19.78 5.34
C PHE A 137 4.69 -19.54 6.13
N ASP A 138 5.84 -19.85 5.53
CA ASP A 138 7.16 -19.54 6.05
C ASP A 138 7.47 -18.05 5.93
N ALA A 139 6.93 -17.41 4.90
CA ALA A 139 7.01 -15.97 4.72
C ALA A 139 5.68 -15.40 4.19
N VAL A 140 5.30 -14.24 4.71
CA VAL A 140 4.18 -13.45 4.19
C VAL A 140 4.68 -12.04 3.90
N THR A 141 4.40 -11.54 2.70
CA THR A 141 4.74 -10.17 2.32
C THR A 141 3.51 -9.39 1.89
N GLY A 142 3.47 -8.11 2.25
CA GLY A 142 2.33 -7.25 1.94
C GLY A 142 2.74 -5.86 1.50
N VAL A 143 1.90 -5.24 0.65
CA VAL A 143 2.05 -3.85 0.22
C VAL A 143 0.68 -3.17 0.26
N SER A 144 0.59 -1.93 0.76
CA SER A 144 -0.67 -1.19 0.81
C SER A 144 -1.76 -1.99 1.55
N THR A 145 -2.92 -2.23 0.95
CA THR A 145 -3.94 -3.11 1.53
C THR A 145 -3.40 -4.51 1.84
N GLY A 146 -2.41 -5.01 1.10
CA GLY A 146 -1.72 -6.26 1.40
C GLY A 146 -1.00 -6.22 2.75
N THR A 147 -0.49 -5.06 3.17
CA THR A 147 0.08 -4.86 4.52
C THR A 147 -0.97 -5.02 5.61
N LEU A 148 -2.21 -4.62 5.35
CA LEU A 148 -3.32 -4.77 6.30
C LEU A 148 -3.79 -6.22 6.41
N ILE A 149 -3.69 -7.00 5.34
CA ILE A 149 -4.06 -8.43 5.29
C ILE A 149 -2.95 -9.32 5.87
N ALA A 150 -1.69 -8.97 5.60
CA ALA A 150 -0.53 -9.83 5.86
C ALA A 150 -0.40 -10.34 7.31
N PRO A 151 -0.63 -9.54 8.39
CA PRO A 151 -0.55 -10.02 9.77
C PRO A 151 -1.55 -11.17 10.06
N PHE A 152 -2.75 -11.07 9.53
CA PHE A 152 -3.80 -12.09 9.72
C PHE A 152 -3.50 -13.36 8.93
N ALA A 153 -3.02 -13.22 7.70
CA ALA A 153 -2.60 -14.35 6.86
C ALA A 153 -1.35 -15.05 7.45
N PHE A 154 -0.43 -14.29 8.06
CA PHE A 154 0.75 -14.81 8.74
C PHE A 154 0.39 -15.65 9.97
N LEU A 155 -0.59 -15.23 10.76
CA LEU A 155 -1.13 -16.03 11.85
C LEU A 155 -1.90 -17.24 11.31
N GLY A 156 -2.70 -17.06 10.28
CA GLY A 156 -3.34 -18.11 9.50
C GLY A 156 -4.40 -18.95 10.24
N ASP A 157 -4.68 -18.65 11.51
CA ASP A 157 -5.75 -19.29 12.26
C ASP A 157 -7.13 -18.78 11.82
N GLN A 158 -8.18 -19.57 12.07
CA GLN A 158 -9.54 -19.25 11.63
C GLN A 158 -10.02 -17.91 12.19
N LYS A 159 -9.73 -17.63 13.46
CA LYS A 159 -10.15 -16.38 14.12
C LYS A 159 -9.52 -15.15 13.46
N SER A 160 -8.21 -15.22 13.15
CA SER A 160 -7.51 -14.14 12.45
C SER A 160 -8.07 -13.92 11.05
N ILE A 161 -8.35 -14.97 10.30
CA ILE A 161 -8.95 -14.88 8.96
C ILE A 161 -10.36 -14.27 9.03
N ASP A 162 -11.20 -14.71 9.96
CA ASP A 162 -12.56 -14.17 10.11
C ASP A 162 -12.55 -12.70 10.57
N GLU A 163 -11.64 -12.33 11.46
CA GLU A 163 -11.41 -10.94 11.91
C GLU A 163 -11.06 -10.03 10.72
N MET A 164 -10.11 -10.44 9.90
CA MET A 164 -9.70 -9.73 8.69
C MET A 164 -10.87 -9.53 7.73
N VAL A 165 -11.62 -10.60 7.43
CA VAL A 165 -12.77 -10.53 6.52
C VAL A 165 -13.85 -9.62 7.08
N ASN A 166 -14.10 -9.66 8.39
CA ASN A 166 -15.07 -8.77 9.03
C ASN A 166 -14.70 -7.29 8.87
N LEU A 167 -13.43 -6.93 8.96
CA LEU A 167 -12.95 -5.57 8.72
C LEU A 167 -13.28 -5.11 7.30
N TYR A 168 -12.99 -5.92 6.29
CA TYR A 168 -13.28 -5.56 4.89
C TYR A 168 -14.78 -5.55 4.56
N ARG A 169 -15.61 -6.33 5.26
CA ARG A 169 -17.08 -6.29 5.09
C ARG A 169 -17.74 -5.11 5.78
N ASN A 170 -17.10 -4.56 6.80
CA ASN A 170 -17.67 -3.49 7.61
C ASN A 170 -16.75 -2.26 7.66
N PRO A 171 -16.44 -1.65 6.50
CA PRO A 171 -15.66 -0.42 6.48
C PRO A 171 -16.41 0.66 7.27
N GLY A 172 -15.74 1.31 8.22
CA GLY A 172 -16.29 2.46 8.91
C GLY A 172 -16.53 3.62 7.94
N GLU A 173 -17.58 4.39 8.14
CA GLU A 173 -17.90 5.58 7.32
C GLU A 173 -16.75 6.60 7.29
N ASP A 174 -15.88 6.58 8.30
CA ASP A 174 -14.74 7.46 8.46
C ASP A 174 -13.39 6.80 8.11
N TRP A 175 -13.38 5.61 7.46
CA TRP A 175 -12.14 5.00 6.98
C TRP A 175 -11.38 5.95 6.06
N VAL A 176 -12.10 6.63 5.19
CA VAL A 176 -11.59 7.69 4.32
C VAL A 176 -12.52 8.89 4.41
N LYS A 177 -12.00 10.02 4.91
CA LYS A 177 -12.74 11.27 5.05
C LYS A 177 -12.14 12.32 4.14
N GLU A 178 -12.85 12.65 3.06
CA GLU A 178 -12.43 13.71 2.14
C GLU A 178 -12.39 15.07 2.83
N ARG A 179 -11.35 15.87 2.56
CA ARG A 179 -11.14 17.20 3.17
C ARG A 179 -11.98 18.32 2.55
N GLY A 180 -12.88 18.05 1.65
CA GLY A 180 -13.74 19.03 1.02
C GLY A 180 -12.96 20.08 0.19
N PHE A 181 -13.58 21.24 -0.07
CA PHE A 181 -13.09 22.26 -1.01
C PHE A 181 -11.72 22.87 -0.65
N LEU A 182 -11.30 22.84 0.61
CA LEU A 182 -10.07 23.48 1.07
C LEU A 182 -8.83 22.55 1.05
N TYR A 183 -8.91 21.38 0.41
CA TYR A 183 -7.82 20.41 0.35
C TYR A 183 -6.50 20.97 -0.22
N PHE A 184 -6.58 22.00 -1.10
CA PHE A 184 -5.43 22.61 -1.77
C PHE A 184 -4.63 23.59 -0.90
N LEU A 185 -5.04 23.86 0.33
CA LEU A 185 -4.29 24.75 1.22
C LEU A 185 -2.92 24.14 1.56
N PRO A 186 -1.85 24.96 1.64
CA PRO A 186 -0.48 24.46 1.82
C PRO A 186 -0.25 23.58 3.06
N ASN A 187 -1.08 23.73 4.09
CA ASN A 187 -1.00 22.96 5.33
C ASN A 187 -1.70 21.57 5.24
N ASN A 188 -2.41 21.30 4.15
CA ASN A 188 -3.02 20.00 3.93
C ASN A 188 -2.05 19.07 3.20
N ILE A 189 -1.73 17.95 3.83
CA ILE A 189 -0.75 16.98 3.32
C ILE A 189 -1.37 15.92 2.41
N SER A 190 -2.72 15.91 2.27
CA SER A 190 -3.47 14.92 1.50
C SER A 190 -4.87 15.39 1.15
N LEU A 191 -5.49 14.77 0.13
CA LEU A 191 -6.90 14.99 -0.24
C LEU A 191 -7.88 14.46 0.80
N ALA A 192 -7.51 13.40 1.51
CA ALA A 192 -8.36 12.76 2.52
C ALA A 192 -7.57 12.48 3.80
N GLU A 193 -8.28 12.39 4.91
CA GLU A 193 -7.83 11.84 6.17
C GLU A 193 -8.31 10.38 6.29
N VAL A 194 -7.64 9.61 7.15
CA VAL A 194 -7.95 8.19 7.35
C VAL A 194 -8.19 7.84 8.84
N PRO A 195 -8.99 8.62 9.59
CA PRO A 195 -9.11 8.45 11.05
C PRO A 195 -9.71 7.10 11.41
N GLY A 196 -10.66 6.61 10.63
CA GLY A 196 -11.26 5.29 10.85
C GLY A 196 -10.25 4.18 10.60
N LEU A 197 -9.50 4.22 9.50
CA LEU A 197 -8.47 3.23 9.21
C LEU A 197 -7.37 3.21 10.29
N GLU A 198 -6.94 4.39 10.75
CA GLU A 198 -5.98 4.49 11.86
C GLU A 198 -6.50 3.83 13.13
N ARG A 199 -7.75 4.07 13.47
CA ARG A 199 -8.43 3.46 14.62
C ARG A 199 -8.50 1.94 14.47
N GLU A 200 -8.90 1.43 13.30
CA GLU A 200 -8.98 -0.03 13.08
C GLU A 200 -7.61 -0.69 13.18
N ILE A 201 -6.56 -0.10 12.60
CA ILE A 201 -5.19 -0.62 12.76
C ILE A 201 -4.81 -0.67 14.24
N ARG A 202 -5.04 0.39 15.02
CA ARG A 202 -4.72 0.42 16.46
C ARG A 202 -5.51 -0.61 17.26
N ASN A 203 -6.77 -0.84 16.93
CA ASN A 203 -7.64 -1.78 17.62
C ASN A 203 -7.24 -3.23 17.34
N HIS A 204 -6.94 -3.56 16.09
CA HIS A 204 -6.72 -4.94 15.63
C HIS A 204 -5.25 -5.36 15.64
N ILE A 205 -4.32 -4.41 15.47
CA ILE A 205 -2.88 -4.64 15.62
C ILE A 205 -2.45 -4.10 17.00
N ASN A 206 -3.11 -4.53 18.03
CA ASN A 206 -2.83 -4.19 19.40
C ASN A 206 -1.70 -5.05 19.99
N MET A 207 -1.29 -4.77 21.23
CA MET A 207 -0.18 -5.46 21.89
C MET A 207 -0.37 -6.98 21.94
N ASP A 208 -1.60 -7.47 22.08
CA ASP A 208 -1.85 -8.93 22.09
C ASP A 208 -1.65 -9.55 20.69
N LYS A 209 -2.05 -8.86 19.63
CA LYS A 209 -1.77 -9.28 18.25
C LYS A 209 -0.27 -9.24 17.95
N LEU A 210 0.45 -8.21 18.44
CA LEU A 210 1.90 -8.11 18.28
C LEU A 210 2.63 -9.25 18.99
N ARG A 211 2.19 -9.66 20.19
CA ARG A 211 2.73 -10.86 20.89
C ARG A 211 2.49 -12.13 20.07
N GLN A 212 1.32 -12.28 19.43
CA GLN A 212 1.04 -13.42 18.57
C GLN A 212 1.97 -13.43 17.34
N ILE A 213 2.17 -12.25 16.69
CA ILE A 213 3.08 -12.10 15.55
C ILE A 213 4.52 -12.44 15.95
N ALA A 214 5.02 -11.86 17.05
CA ALA A 214 6.37 -12.13 17.54
C ALA A 214 6.56 -13.61 17.87
N LYS A 215 5.59 -14.25 18.53
CA LYS A 215 5.61 -15.68 18.83
C LYS A 215 5.61 -16.53 17.55
N ALA A 216 4.74 -16.22 16.59
CA ALA A 216 4.69 -16.94 15.30
C ALA A 216 5.97 -16.76 14.47
N GLY A 217 6.68 -15.65 14.66
CA GLY A 217 7.98 -15.39 14.03
C GLY A 217 9.19 -15.93 14.80
N ALA A 218 9.00 -16.50 16.00
CA ALA A 218 10.09 -16.99 16.86
C ALA A 218 10.90 -18.13 16.18
N ASP A 219 10.24 -18.94 15.36
CA ASP A 219 10.86 -20.02 14.59
C ASP A 219 11.48 -19.55 13.25
N GLY A 220 11.66 -18.22 13.09
CA GLY A 220 12.27 -17.61 11.93
C GLY A 220 11.31 -17.24 10.80
N ARG A 221 10.01 -17.52 10.92
CA ARG A 221 9.00 -17.09 9.93
C ARG A 221 9.04 -15.58 9.72
N LEU A 222 8.86 -15.15 8.47
CA LEU A 222 9.00 -13.76 8.05
C LEU A 222 7.64 -13.11 7.78
N LEU A 223 7.44 -11.92 8.34
CA LEU A 223 6.35 -11.03 7.96
C LEU A 223 6.93 -9.69 7.51
N ALA A 224 6.90 -9.39 6.23
CA ALA A 224 7.55 -8.20 5.67
C ALA A 224 6.56 -7.31 4.90
N VAL A 225 6.75 -6.00 5.00
CA VAL A 225 5.92 -5.02 4.29
C VAL A 225 6.79 -3.99 3.57
N ASN A 226 6.33 -3.50 2.42
CA ASN A 226 7.02 -2.47 1.65
C ASN A 226 6.43 -1.09 1.92
N THR A 227 7.30 -0.12 2.01
CA THR A 227 7.00 1.31 1.97
C THR A 227 7.89 2.00 0.94
N THR A 228 7.57 3.21 0.56
CA THR A 228 8.44 4.06 -0.26
C THR A 228 8.97 5.21 0.56
N ASN A 229 10.28 5.28 0.70
CA ASN A 229 10.98 6.45 1.25
C ASN A 229 11.04 7.53 0.17
N LEU A 230 10.28 8.62 0.33
CA LEU A 230 10.23 9.71 -0.66
C LEU A 230 11.48 10.58 -0.65
N ASP A 231 12.19 10.69 0.47
CA ASP A 231 13.40 11.50 0.55
C ASP A 231 14.53 10.91 -0.29
N LEU A 232 14.54 9.60 -0.44
CA LEU A 232 15.53 8.87 -1.24
C LEU A 232 14.99 8.36 -2.57
N GLY A 233 13.68 8.34 -2.75
CA GLY A 233 13.04 7.73 -3.91
C GLY A 233 13.25 6.21 -4.00
N GLN A 234 13.29 5.52 -2.85
CA GLN A 234 13.63 4.10 -2.75
C GLN A 234 12.60 3.29 -1.98
N SER A 235 12.55 1.99 -2.29
CA SER A 235 11.80 0.99 -1.52
C SER A 235 12.44 0.78 -0.15
N ARG A 236 11.63 0.72 0.91
CA ARG A 236 12.05 0.33 2.25
C ARG A 236 11.15 -0.81 2.74
N VAL A 237 11.75 -1.97 2.93
CA VAL A 237 11.08 -3.14 3.51
C VAL A 237 11.28 -3.15 5.01
N PHE A 238 10.19 -3.35 5.75
CA PHE A 238 10.18 -3.54 7.20
C PHE A 238 9.79 -4.98 7.53
N ASP A 239 10.50 -5.58 8.47
CA ASP A 239 10.16 -6.88 9.06
C ASP A 239 9.25 -6.65 10.27
N LEU A 240 7.95 -6.91 10.10
CA LEU A 240 6.96 -6.66 11.15
C LEU A 240 7.10 -7.62 12.35
N VAL A 241 7.79 -8.75 12.23
CA VAL A 241 8.13 -9.59 13.40
C VAL A 241 9.13 -8.86 14.28
N THR A 242 10.17 -8.27 13.69
CA THR A 242 11.16 -7.46 14.40
C THR A 242 10.51 -6.22 15.02
N GLU A 243 9.65 -5.52 14.26
CA GLU A 243 8.93 -4.33 14.76
C GLU A 243 7.93 -4.68 15.88
N ALA A 244 7.28 -5.85 15.81
CA ALA A 244 6.42 -6.35 16.88
C ALA A 244 7.21 -6.64 18.15
N GLN A 245 8.39 -7.27 18.06
CA GLN A 245 9.26 -7.50 19.21
C GLN A 245 9.73 -6.17 19.81
N HIS A 246 10.14 -5.21 18.95
CA HIS A 246 10.51 -3.88 19.40
C HIS A 246 9.38 -3.18 20.17
N ALA A 247 8.13 -3.28 19.65
CA ALA A 247 6.97 -2.71 20.33
C ALA A 247 6.68 -3.38 21.69
N ILE A 248 6.90 -4.69 21.81
CA ILE A 248 6.75 -5.42 23.09
C ILE A 248 7.80 -4.96 24.10
N ASP A 249 9.06 -4.82 23.67
CA ASP A 249 10.18 -4.48 24.54
C ASP A 249 10.14 -3.02 25.00
N SER A 250 9.73 -2.10 24.10
CA SER A 250 9.67 -0.65 24.39
C SER A 250 8.33 -0.17 24.94
N GLY A 251 7.24 -0.90 24.68
CA GLY A 251 5.86 -0.45 24.91
C GLY A 251 5.35 0.53 23.84
N ASP A 252 6.17 0.90 22.84
CA ASP A 252 5.81 1.82 21.75
C ASP A 252 5.23 1.06 20.55
N VAL A 253 3.91 1.12 20.42
CA VAL A 253 3.19 0.54 19.29
C VAL A 253 3.03 1.51 18.10
N ASP A 254 3.33 2.80 18.30
CA ASP A 254 3.07 3.82 17.27
C ASP A 254 3.97 3.65 16.05
N ARG A 255 5.20 3.16 16.25
CA ARG A 255 6.15 2.92 15.17
C ARG A 255 5.61 1.88 14.17
N ILE A 256 5.17 0.71 14.63
CA ILE A 256 4.64 -0.33 13.74
C ILE A 256 3.33 0.10 13.08
N HIS A 257 2.45 0.83 13.78
CA HIS A 257 1.25 1.41 13.19
C HIS A 257 1.58 2.41 12.09
N ASN A 258 2.57 3.30 12.31
CA ASN A 258 3.02 4.25 11.30
C ASN A 258 3.65 3.57 10.08
N ILE A 259 4.37 2.46 10.26
CA ILE A 259 4.89 1.64 9.14
C ILE A 259 3.73 1.08 8.30
N MET A 260 2.72 0.51 8.94
CA MET A 260 1.56 -0.04 8.23
C MET A 260 0.75 1.04 7.52
N LEU A 261 0.53 2.19 8.17
CA LEU A 261 -0.15 3.34 7.57
C LEU A 261 0.66 3.98 6.44
N ALA A 262 1.99 4.02 6.54
CA ALA A 262 2.86 4.47 5.46
C ALA A 262 2.73 3.56 4.24
N SER A 263 2.78 2.24 4.46
CA SER A 263 2.60 1.25 3.39
C SER A 263 1.27 1.39 2.66
N ALA A 264 0.20 1.83 3.35
CA ALA A 264 -1.13 2.06 2.79
C ALA A 264 -1.40 3.54 2.42
N GLY A 265 -0.39 4.41 2.52
CA GLY A 265 -0.50 5.86 2.33
C GLY A 265 -0.36 6.30 0.88
N ILE A 266 -1.41 6.17 0.05
CA ILE A 266 -1.37 6.56 -1.38
C ILE A 266 -0.98 8.04 -1.52
N PRO A 267 0.12 8.37 -2.24
CA PRO A 267 0.63 9.73 -2.34
C PRO A 267 -0.41 10.75 -2.82
N GLY A 268 -0.51 11.86 -2.10
CA GLY A 268 -1.45 12.94 -2.38
C GLY A 268 -2.90 12.64 -2.00
N ILE A 269 -3.29 11.37 -1.91
CA ILE A 269 -4.65 10.96 -1.52
C ILE A 269 -4.72 10.77 -0.01
N PHE A 270 -3.81 9.99 0.58
CA PHE A 270 -3.73 9.74 2.01
C PHE A 270 -2.50 10.42 2.65
N PRO A 271 -2.54 10.67 3.96
CA PRO A 271 -1.41 11.27 4.66
C PRO A 271 -0.14 10.41 4.56
N PHE A 272 0.98 11.04 4.25
CA PHE A 272 2.28 10.40 4.44
C PHE A 272 2.59 10.18 5.93
N ARG A 273 3.59 9.38 6.24
CA ARG A 273 4.11 9.19 7.60
C ARG A 273 5.56 9.62 7.70
N ILE A 274 5.93 10.12 8.87
CA ILE A 274 7.32 10.39 9.21
C ILE A 274 7.79 9.25 10.11
N ILE A 275 8.83 8.55 9.68
CA ILE A 275 9.48 7.46 10.42
C ILE A 275 10.98 7.78 10.38
N ASP A 276 11.62 7.86 11.53
CA ASP A 276 13.05 8.18 11.66
C ASP A 276 13.43 9.47 10.89
N ASP A 277 12.61 10.54 11.03
CA ASP A 277 12.76 11.85 10.38
C ASP A 277 12.66 11.82 8.84
N GLN A 278 12.23 10.71 8.24
CA GLN A 278 12.08 10.58 6.79
C GLN A 278 10.60 10.38 6.41
N MET A 279 10.27 10.80 5.18
CA MET A 279 8.92 10.76 4.66
C MET A 279 8.64 9.45 3.93
N TYR A 280 7.61 8.74 4.37
CA TYR A 280 7.18 7.48 3.78
C TYR A 280 5.76 7.54 3.25
N VAL A 281 5.55 6.87 2.13
CA VAL A 281 4.27 6.69 1.46
C VAL A 281 4.09 5.24 1.01
N ASP A 282 2.97 4.97 0.33
CA ASP A 282 2.58 3.64 -0.16
C ASP A 282 3.73 2.92 -0.87
N GLY A 283 3.92 1.68 -0.48
CA GLY A 283 4.95 0.83 -1.06
C GLY A 283 4.77 0.55 -2.54
N ALA A 284 3.54 0.63 -3.06
CA ALA A 284 3.24 0.41 -4.47
C ALA A 284 3.90 1.42 -5.42
N VAL A 285 4.38 2.57 -4.91
CA VAL A 285 5.14 3.55 -5.69
C VAL A 285 6.46 2.95 -6.22
N THR A 286 7.15 2.17 -5.40
CA THR A 286 8.42 1.52 -5.77
C THR A 286 8.29 0.03 -6.06
N GLY A 287 7.25 -0.63 -5.54
CA GLY A 287 7.01 -2.04 -5.79
C GLY A 287 5.78 -2.56 -5.07
N ASN A 288 4.78 -2.97 -5.84
CA ASN A 288 3.48 -3.42 -5.33
C ASN A 288 3.47 -4.90 -4.89
N ILE A 289 4.57 -5.61 -5.03
CA ILE A 289 4.83 -6.96 -4.49
C ILE A 289 6.28 -7.08 -4.03
N ILE A 290 6.52 -7.93 -3.03
CA ILE A 290 7.86 -8.24 -2.52
C ILE A 290 8.07 -9.75 -2.62
N TYR A 291 9.13 -10.19 -3.28
CA TYR A 291 9.44 -11.63 -3.44
C TYR A 291 10.92 -11.98 -3.29
N GLY A 292 11.80 -11.01 -3.00
CA GLY A 292 13.24 -11.20 -2.96
C GLY A 292 13.85 -11.48 -4.36
N GLY A 293 15.18 -11.47 -4.48
CA GLY A 293 15.87 -11.84 -5.73
C GLY A 293 15.49 -10.98 -6.94
N ARG A 294 15.25 -9.68 -6.75
CA ARG A 294 14.71 -8.80 -7.80
C ARG A 294 15.73 -8.39 -8.87
N ILE A 295 17.02 -8.59 -8.64
CA ILE A 295 18.06 -8.08 -9.52
C ILE A 295 18.63 -9.22 -10.37
N ALA A 296 19.06 -10.30 -9.73
CA ALA A 296 19.70 -11.43 -10.41
C ALA A 296 19.24 -12.77 -9.80
N GLU A 297 19.43 -13.86 -10.55
CA GLU A 297 19.09 -15.20 -10.07
C GLU A 297 19.95 -15.60 -8.86
N GLU A 298 21.17 -15.09 -8.78
CA GLU A 298 22.08 -15.28 -7.65
C GLU A 298 21.53 -14.73 -6.32
N ASP A 299 20.59 -13.79 -6.37
CA ASP A 299 19.89 -13.23 -5.19
C ASP A 299 18.62 -14.05 -4.83
N SER A 300 18.23 -15.02 -5.67
CA SER A 300 17.04 -15.85 -5.43
C SER A 300 17.20 -16.73 -4.18
N LEU A 301 16.09 -17.12 -3.55
CA LEU A 301 16.13 -18.01 -2.39
C LEU A 301 16.81 -19.36 -2.68
N PRO A 302 16.58 -20.04 -3.82
CA PRO A 302 17.33 -21.22 -4.18
C PRO A 302 18.84 -21.01 -4.24
N ALA A 303 19.28 -19.87 -4.78
CA ALA A 303 20.70 -19.52 -4.87
C ALA A 303 21.30 -19.26 -3.49
N GLN A 304 20.62 -18.50 -2.66
CA GLN A 304 21.08 -18.19 -1.30
C GLN A 304 21.07 -19.42 -0.39
N TRP A 305 20.07 -20.32 -0.54
CA TRP A 305 20.08 -21.62 0.12
C TRP A 305 21.29 -22.44 -0.27
N GLN A 306 21.56 -22.60 -1.56
CA GLN A 306 22.71 -23.40 -2.06
C GLN A 306 24.07 -22.83 -1.59
N LYS A 307 24.13 -21.49 -1.47
CA LYS A 307 25.30 -20.81 -0.91
C LYS A 307 25.50 -21.11 0.58
N ALA A 308 24.40 -21.09 1.36
CA ALA A 308 24.43 -21.34 2.79
C ALA A 308 24.63 -22.84 3.12
N TYR A 309 24.03 -23.73 2.34
CA TYR A 309 24.04 -25.19 2.54
C TYR A 309 24.40 -25.94 1.28
N PRO A 310 25.67 -25.88 0.82
CA PRO A 310 26.09 -26.42 -0.49
C PRO A 310 25.94 -27.94 -0.58
N ASN A 311 25.90 -28.65 0.54
CA ASN A 311 25.81 -30.12 0.60
C ASN A 311 24.38 -30.63 0.81
N LEU A 312 23.39 -29.74 0.94
CA LEU A 312 22.00 -30.12 1.08
C LEU A 312 21.21 -29.90 -0.24
N PRO A 313 20.27 -30.80 -0.55
CA PRO A 313 19.33 -30.54 -1.64
C PRO A 313 18.58 -29.23 -1.46
N ILE A 314 18.29 -28.55 -2.57
CA ILE A 314 17.47 -27.34 -2.52
C ILE A 314 16.03 -27.74 -2.23
N PRO A 315 15.35 -27.17 -1.21
CA PRO A 315 13.94 -27.43 -0.96
C PRO A 315 13.07 -26.92 -2.11
N LYS A 316 11.85 -27.43 -2.21
CA LYS A 316 10.86 -26.83 -3.11
C LYS A 316 10.43 -25.48 -2.57
N PHE A 317 10.42 -24.44 -3.41
CA PHE A 317 9.88 -23.12 -3.09
C PHE A 317 8.55 -22.92 -3.82
N ARG A 318 7.50 -22.53 -3.09
CA ARG A 318 6.20 -22.18 -3.65
C ARG A 318 5.89 -20.72 -3.37
N TYR A 319 5.73 -19.93 -4.41
CA TYR A 319 5.29 -18.54 -4.33
C TYR A 319 3.80 -18.45 -4.66
N TRP A 320 3.03 -17.93 -3.73
CA TRP A 320 1.60 -17.71 -3.83
C TRP A 320 1.32 -16.22 -3.93
N VAL A 321 0.88 -15.75 -5.08
CA VAL A 321 0.66 -14.32 -5.35
C VAL A 321 -0.83 -14.02 -5.40
N ILE A 322 -1.32 -13.21 -4.45
CA ILE A 322 -2.67 -12.65 -4.49
C ILE A 322 -2.56 -11.21 -4.99
N PHE A 323 -3.06 -10.98 -6.20
CA PHE A 323 -3.08 -9.66 -6.80
C PHE A 323 -4.47 -9.02 -6.61
N ASN A 324 -4.58 -8.06 -5.69
CA ASN A 324 -5.81 -7.34 -5.35
C ASN A 324 -6.18 -6.31 -6.43
N ASN A 325 -6.08 -6.70 -7.69
CA ASN A 325 -6.45 -5.92 -8.85
C ASN A 325 -6.63 -6.84 -10.06
N GLN A 326 -6.94 -6.27 -11.20
CA GLN A 326 -7.02 -6.95 -12.50
C GLN A 326 -5.72 -6.75 -13.26
N PHE A 327 -5.14 -7.80 -13.83
CA PHE A 327 -4.02 -7.66 -14.76
C PHE A 327 -4.43 -6.91 -16.02
N ARG A 328 -5.62 -7.21 -16.54
CA ARG A 328 -6.21 -6.47 -17.64
C ARG A 328 -7.33 -5.56 -17.11
N PRO A 329 -7.11 -4.23 -17.07
CA PRO A 329 -8.06 -3.31 -16.46
C PRO A 329 -9.32 -3.15 -17.29
N VAL A 330 -10.41 -2.84 -16.60
CA VAL A 330 -11.63 -2.34 -17.26
C VAL A 330 -11.32 -1.01 -17.94
N PRO A 331 -11.75 -0.81 -19.20
CA PRO A 331 -11.69 0.49 -19.86
C PRO A 331 -12.48 1.54 -19.08
N GLU A 332 -11.94 2.75 -19.00
CA GLU A 332 -12.56 3.90 -18.33
C GLU A 332 -12.40 5.15 -19.20
N VAL A 333 -13.46 5.93 -19.36
CA VAL A 333 -13.37 7.27 -19.91
C VAL A 333 -12.96 8.23 -18.79
N VAL A 334 -11.68 8.60 -18.79
CA VAL A 334 -11.11 9.47 -17.75
C VAL A 334 -11.66 10.88 -17.89
N ALA A 335 -12.17 11.46 -16.80
CA ALA A 335 -12.62 12.84 -16.79
C ALA A 335 -11.48 13.81 -17.14
N PRO A 336 -11.72 14.87 -17.95
CA PRO A 336 -10.67 15.77 -18.45
C PRO A 336 -10.23 16.78 -17.37
N ASN A 337 -9.76 16.30 -16.23
CA ASN A 337 -9.17 17.11 -15.17
C ASN A 337 -7.91 16.43 -14.61
N TRP A 338 -7.05 17.25 -14.01
CA TRP A 338 -5.73 16.78 -13.57
C TRP A 338 -5.80 15.73 -12.44
N VAL A 339 -6.80 15.80 -11.54
CA VAL A 339 -6.96 14.83 -10.44
C VAL A 339 -7.27 13.45 -11.00
N ALA A 340 -8.24 13.36 -11.90
CA ALA A 340 -8.61 12.10 -12.55
C ALA A 340 -7.45 11.54 -13.39
N ALA A 341 -6.72 12.41 -14.11
CA ALA A 341 -5.56 12.00 -14.90
C ALA A 341 -4.43 11.44 -14.00
N ILE A 342 -4.09 12.10 -12.88
CA ILE A 342 -3.08 11.61 -11.94
C ILE A 342 -3.52 10.28 -11.32
N ARG A 343 -4.77 10.19 -10.81
CA ARG A 343 -5.29 8.95 -10.25
C ARG A 343 -5.14 7.79 -11.23
N ARG A 344 -5.65 7.95 -12.46
CA ARG A 344 -5.58 6.89 -13.48
C ARG A 344 -4.15 6.55 -13.88
N SER A 345 -3.25 7.53 -13.92
CA SER A 345 -1.83 7.32 -14.21
C SER A 345 -1.14 6.49 -13.12
N LEU A 346 -1.38 6.79 -11.85
CA LEU A 346 -0.83 6.03 -10.72
C LEU A 346 -1.35 4.59 -10.72
N GLU A 347 -2.66 4.39 -10.90
CA GLU A 347 -3.26 3.05 -11.01
C GLU A 347 -2.65 2.25 -12.17
N THR A 348 -2.54 2.87 -13.34
CA THR A 348 -1.99 2.24 -14.54
C THR A 348 -0.52 1.87 -14.36
N SER A 349 0.29 2.79 -13.82
CA SER A 349 1.71 2.57 -13.55
C SER A 349 1.94 1.45 -12.54
N SER A 350 1.23 1.48 -11.40
CA SER A 350 1.31 0.44 -10.38
C SER A 350 0.92 -0.94 -10.91
N ARG A 351 -0.15 -1.03 -11.70
CA ARG A 351 -0.61 -2.28 -12.32
C ARG A 351 0.41 -2.82 -13.32
N ALA A 352 0.93 -1.98 -14.20
CA ALA A 352 1.93 -2.37 -15.18
C ALA A 352 3.23 -2.85 -14.52
N ALA A 353 3.67 -2.13 -13.49
CA ALA A 353 4.83 -2.52 -12.68
C ALA A 353 4.60 -3.87 -11.98
N THR A 354 3.40 -4.10 -11.41
CA THR A 354 3.05 -5.37 -10.76
C THR A 354 3.04 -6.52 -11.75
N ALA A 355 2.42 -6.35 -12.93
CA ALA A 355 2.41 -7.38 -13.96
C ALA A 355 3.83 -7.74 -14.42
N THR A 356 4.69 -6.74 -14.57
CA THR A 356 6.11 -6.93 -14.88
C THR A 356 6.84 -7.69 -13.78
N ALA A 357 6.60 -7.33 -12.52
CA ALA A 357 7.22 -8.01 -11.37
C ALA A 357 6.77 -9.47 -11.24
N VAL A 358 5.48 -9.76 -11.47
CA VAL A 358 4.98 -11.15 -11.48
C VAL A 358 5.61 -11.96 -12.61
N ARG A 359 5.71 -11.41 -13.83
CA ARG A 359 6.41 -12.07 -14.95
C ARG A 359 7.88 -12.32 -14.64
N HIS A 360 8.53 -11.33 -14.01
CA HIS A 360 9.91 -11.50 -13.57
C HIS A 360 10.06 -12.64 -12.57
N LEU A 361 9.14 -12.77 -11.60
CA LEU A 361 9.13 -13.88 -10.65
C LEU A 361 9.04 -15.24 -11.37
N PHE A 362 8.14 -15.39 -12.36
CA PHE A 362 8.07 -16.59 -13.20
C PHE A 362 9.37 -16.85 -13.97
N ALA A 363 9.96 -15.81 -14.55
CA ALA A 363 11.25 -15.93 -15.27
C ALA A 363 12.39 -16.37 -14.33
N MET A 364 12.45 -15.81 -13.13
CA MET A 364 13.44 -16.18 -12.12
C MET A 364 13.28 -17.63 -11.63
N ALA A 365 12.02 -18.08 -11.46
CA ALA A 365 11.71 -19.47 -11.13
C ALA A 365 12.23 -20.42 -12.24
N GLU A 366 12.00 -20.08 -13.51
CA GLU A 366 12.49 -20.86 -14.65
C GLU A 366 14.01 -20.87 -14.74
N ILE A 367 14.66 -19.73 -14.53
CA ILE A 367 16.13 -19.64 -14.53
C ILE A 367 16.71 -20.49 -13.38
N SER A 368 16.14 -20.42 -12.17
CA SER A 368 16.58 -21.24 -11.03
C SER A 368 16.40 -22.74 -11.32
N ARG A 369 15.31 -23.12 -11.99
CA ARG A 369 15.08 -24.50 -12.42
C ARG A 369 16.14 -24.97 -13.41
N LEU A 370 16.49 -24.15 -14.41
CA LEU A 370 17.48 -24.49 -15.43
C LEU A 370 18.90 -24.52 -14.87
N LYS A 371 19.29 -23.50 -14.10
CA LYS A 371 20.68 -23.38 -13.59
C LYS A 371 20.96 -24.29 -12.41
N ARG A 372 20.02 -24.45 -11.46
CA ARG A 372 20.23 -25.10 -10.17
C ARG A 372 19.48 -26.41 -9.99
N LYS A 373 18.60 -26.76 -10.94
CA LYS A 373 17.65 -27.88 -10.80
C LYS A 373 16.72 -27.71 -9.59
N ALA A 374 16.49 -26.45 -9.20
CA ALA A 374 15.59 -26.10 -8.10
C ALA A 374 14.11 -26.29 -8.53
N ASP A 375 13.30 -26.88 -7.67
CA ASP A 375 11.84 -26.93 -7.85
C ASP A 375 11.24 -25.64 -7.31
N VAL A 376 10.93 -24.71 -8.21
CA VAL A 376 10.31 -23.42 -7.88
C VAL A 376 8.96 -23.31 -8.57
N GLU A 377 7.92 -23.22 -7.79
CA GLU A 377 6.53 -23.10 -8.25
C GLU A 377 6.02 -21.68 -7.99
N VAL A 378 5.41 -21.06 -8.99
CA VAL A 378 4.75 -19.76 -8.85
C VAL A 378 3.28 -19.92 -9.19
N ARG A 379 2.42 -19.47 -8.30
CA ARG A 379 0.98 -19.45 -8.50
C ARG A 379 0.46 -18.04 -8.28
N VAL A 380 -0.44 -17.61 -9.14
CA VAL A 380 -1.00 -16.27 -9.07
C VAL A 380 -2.52 -16.32 -9.22
N VAL A 381 -3.18 -15.51 -8.43
CA VAL A 381 -4.61 -15.22 -8.57
C VAL A 381 -4.83 -13.72 -8.63
N SER A 382 -5.82 -13.30 -9.39
CA SER A 382 -6.22 -11.90 -9.50
C SER A 382 -7.72 -11.78 -9.65
N ILE A 383 -8.26 -10.58 -9.47
CA ILE A 383 -9.65 -10.29 -9.81
C ILE A 383 -9.84 -10.52 -11.31
N PRO A 384 -10.89 -11.27 -11.73
CA PRO A 384 -11.18 -11.52 -13.13
C PRO A 384 -11.34 -10.23 -13.95
N SER A 385 -10.87 -10.24 -15.19
CA SER A 385 -10.89 -9.06 -16.06
C SER A 385 -12.28 -8.60 -16.50
N ASP A 386 -13.28 -9.47 -16.37
CA ASP A 386 -14.70 -9.22 -16.65
C ASP A 386 -15.49 -8.78 -15.41
N TRP A 387 -14.84 -8.71 -14.23
CA TRP A 387 -15.48 -8.18 -13.04
C TRP A 387 -15.54 -6.66 -13.07
N PHE A 388 -16.69 -6.10 -12.69
CA PHE A 388 -16.93 -4.66 -12.55
C PHE A 388 -17.44 -4.33 -11.15
N PRO A 389 -17.02 -3.19 -10.56
CA PRO A 389 -17.58 -2.76 -9.29
C PRO A 389 -19.10 -2.50 -9.42
N PRO A 390 -19.93 -3.04 -8.53
CA PRO A 390 -21.39 -2.88 -8.60
C PRO A 390 -21.85 -1.42 -8.41
N VAL A 391 -21.06 -0.62 -7.68
CA VAL A 391 -21.31 0.81 -7.47
C VAL A 391 -20.03 1.62 -7.71
N PRO A 392 -20.15 2.86 -8.23
CA PRO A 392 -18.99 3.70 -8.47
C PRO A 392 -18.40 4.25 -7.15
N GLY A 393 -17.10 4.54 -7.18
CA GLY A 393 -16.37 5.14 -6.05
C GLY A 393 -15.54 4.12 -5.28
N THR A 394 -14.70 4.62 -4.37
CA THR A 394 -13.80 3.83 -3.53
C THR A 394 -14.39 3.60 -2.13
N PHE A 395 -14.00 2.53 -1.47
CA PHE A 395 -14.45 2.14 -0.12
C PHE A 395 -15.97 2.01 0.00
N LYS A 396 -16.63 1.58 -1.08
CA LYS A 396 -18.07 1.30 -1.07
C LYS A 396 -18.33 -0.10 -0.52
N LYS A 397 -19.16 -0.16 0.53
CA LYS A 397 -19.48 -1.43 1.21
C LYS A 397 -19.97 -2.48 0.23
N GLU A 398 -20.87 -2.14 -0.69
CA GLU A 398 -21.40 -3.07 -1.70
C GLU A 398 -20.31 -3.65 -2.60
N THR A 399 -19.33 -2.83 -2.99
CA THR A 399 -18.18 -3.26 -3.79
C THR A 399 -17.27 -4.16 -2.98
N MET A 400 -16.98 -3.80 -1.73
CA MET A 400 -16.12 -4.59 -0.85
C MET A 400 -16.77 -5.93 -0.48
N ASP A 401 -18.07 -5.95 -0.17
CA ASP A 401 -18.82 -7.19 0.07
C ASP A 401 -18.80 -8.11 -1.15
N ASN A 402 -19.04 -7.56 -2.34
CA ASN A 402 -19.01 -8.33 -3.60
C ASN A 402 -17.61 -8.92 -3.87
N LEU A 403 -16.54 -8.16 -3.59
CA LEU A 403 -15.17 -8.65 -3.73
C LEU A 403 -14.82 -9.71 -2.69
N VAL A 404 -15.30 -9.61 -1.45
CA VAL A 404 -15.14 -10.68 -0.45
C VAL A 404 -15.83 -11.94 -0.91
N ASP A 405 -17.08 -11.87 -1.40
CA ASP A 405 -17.84 -13.02 -1.88
C ASP A 405 -17.17 -13.67 -3.09
N LEU A 406 -16.71 -12.86 -4.06
CA LEU A 406 -15.95 -13.33 -5.21
C LEU A 406 -14.66 -14.03 -4.77
N GLY A 407 -13.90 -13.39 -3.89
CA GLY A 407 -12.66 -13.95 -3.36
C GLY A 407 -12.92 -15.27 -2.63
N GLU A 408 -13.92 -15.32 -1.76
CA GLU A 408 -14.26 -16.53 -1.00
C GLU A 408 -14.66 -17.69 -1.91
N LYS A 409 -15.43 -17.41 -2.96
CA LYS A 409 -15.79 -18.41 -3.99
C LYS A 409 -14.54 -18.90 -4.73
N MET A 410 -13.69 -17.98 -5.21
CA MET A 410 -12.48 -18.33 -5.96
C MET A 410 -11.44 -19.04 -5.08
N GLY A 411 -11.30 -18.64 -3.82
CA GLY A 411 -10.37 -19.27 -2.89
C GLY A 411 -10.75 -20.71 -2.53
N ALA A 412 -12.05 -21.02 -2.49
CA ALA A 412 -12.52 -22.38 -2.27
C ALA A 412 -12.32 -23.31 -3.49
N ASP A 413 -12.03 -22.75 -4.65
CA ASP A 413 -11.75 -23.46 -5.91
C ASP A 413 -10.27 -23.36 -6.25
N THR A 414 -9.52 -24.42 -6.03
CA THR A 414 -8.06 -24.43 -6.28
C THR A 414 -7.68 -24.27 -7.75
N SER A 415 -8.62 -24.45 -8.69
CA SER A 415 -8.43 -24.17 -10.12
C SER A 415 -8.29 -22.66 -10.42
N SER A 416 -8.66 -21.80 -9.48
CA SER A 416 -8.45 -20.34 -9.56
C SER A 416 -6.97 -19.95 -9.58
N TRP A 417 -6.07 -20.79 -9.07
CA TRP A 417 -4.63 -20.54 -9.11
C TRP A 417 -4.06 -20.79 -10.50
N SER A 418 -3.58 -19.73 -11.15
CA SER A 418 -2.81 -19.86 -12.40
C SER A 418 -1.35 -20.16 -12.10
N ASN A 419 -0.76 -21.06 -12.85
CA ASN A 419 0.68 -21.38 -12.86
C ASN A 419 1.38 -20.80 -14.10
N GLU A 420 0.74 -19.88 -14.80
CA GLU A 420 1.27 -19.20 -15.97
C GLU A 420 1.46 -17.70 -15.70
N PRO A 421 2.48 -17.05 -16.30
CA PRO A 421 2.66 -15.62 -16.19
C PRO A 421 1.46 -14.87 -16.78
N PRO A 422 1.05 -13.74 -16.20
CA PRO A 422 -0.10 -12.98 -16.68
C PRO A 422 0.12 -12.50 -18.11
N SER A 423 -0.86 -12.77 -18.99
CA SER A 423 -0.95 -12.19 -20.32
C SER A 423 -1.60 -10.81 -20.29
N PHE A 424 -1.27 -9.95 -21.25
CA PHE A 424 -1.95 -8.65 -21.42
C PHE A 424 -3.27 -8.80 -22.16
#